data_a3262029b7ab80f12a59af998a682864
#
_entry.id   a3262029b7ab80f12a59af998a682864
#
_cell.length_a   1.000
_cell.length_b   1.000
_cell.length_c   1.000
_cell.angle_alpha   90.00
_cell.angle_beta   90.00
_cell.angle_gamma   90.00
#
_symmetry.space_group_name_H-M   'P 1'
#
loop_
_entity.id
_entity.type
_entity.pdbx_description
1 polymer ?
#
loop_
_entity_poly.entity_id
_entity_poly.type
_entity_poly.pdbx_seq_one_letter_code
_entity_poly.pdbx_strand_id
1 'polypeptide(L)' 'MKDVKEERFIVSVKVGPKGQIIVPVEARKMFDIKVGDTLMVLGDRERGIALIKDTEFYKLMR' A
#
# COMPACT_ATOMS: atom_id res chain seq x y z
N MET A 1 -13.48 -9.94 -12.34
CA MET A 1 -12.95 -9.01 -11.36
C MET A 1 -14.03 -8.12 -10.81
N LYS A 2 -13.95 -7.89 -9.57
CA LYS A 2 -14.98 -7.11 -8.95
C LYS A 2 -14.91 -5.69 -9.36
N ASP A 3 -15.96 -5.01 -9.16
CA ASP A 3 -16.01 -3.64 -9.54
C ASP A 3 -15.25 -2.78 -8.54
N VAL A 4 -15.25 -1.51 -8.79
CA VAL A 4 -14.45 -0.58 -8.05
C VAL A 4 -15.04 -0.22 -6.70
N LYS A 5 -16.17 -0.77 -6.37
CA LYS A 5 -16.79 -0.41 -5.10
C LYS A 5 -16.27 -1.20 -3.94
N GLU A 6 -15.43 -2.16 -4.20
CA GLU A 6 -14.82 -2.88 -3.11
C GLU A 6 -13.99 -1.94 -2.28
N GLU A 7 -14.12 -2.06 -0.98
CA GLU A 7 -13.40 -1.20 -0.06
C GLU A 7 -12.27 -1.90 0.63
N ARG A 8 -12.05 -3.15 0.35
CA ARG A 8 -10.93 -3.89 0.94
C ARG A 8 -10.54 -5.01 0.02
N PHE A 9 -9.34 -5.50 0.24
CA PHE A 9 -8.84 -6.63 -0.51
C PHE A 9 -7.88 -7.41 0.38
N ILE A 10 -7.66 -8.65 0.00
CA ILE A 10 -6.64 -9.47 0.61
C ILE A 10 -5.91 -10.13 -0.53
N VAL A 11 -4.61 -9.90 -0.61
CA VAL A 11 -3.77 -10.53 -1.62
C VAL A 11 -2.47 -10.89 -0.93
N SER A 12 -1.76 -11.82 -1.50
CA SER A 12 -0.43 -12.15 -1.00
C SER A 12 0.60 -11.69 -2.00
N VAL A 13 1.76 -11.36 -1.50
CA VAL A 13 2.90 -11.00 -2.33
C VAL A 13 4.10 -11.74 -1.81
N LYS A 14 5.09 -11.92 -2.67
CA LYS A 14 6.33 -12.56 -2.26
C LYS A 14 7.40 -11.51 -2.09
N VAL A 15 8.19 -11.67 -1.07
CA VAL A 15 9.34 -10.80 -0.86
C VAL A 15 10.47 -11.28 -1.75
N GLY A 16 11.01 -10.39 -2.56
CA GLY A 16 12.08 -10.72 -3.45
C GLY A 16 13.43 -10.79 -2.76
N PRO A 17 14.47 -11.16 -3.52
CA PRO A 17 15.78 -11.39 -2.91
C PRO A 17 16.42 -10.15 -2.30
N LYS A 18 15.96 -8.98 -2.68
CA LYS A 18 16.48 -7.75 -2.09
C LYS A 18 15.52 -7.15 -1.09
N GLY A 19 14.53 -7.93 -0.66
CA GLY A 19 13.58 -7.44 0.30
C GLY A 19 12.45 -6.61 -0.28
N GLN A 20 12.29 -6.60 -1.61
CA GLN A 20 11.26 -5.79 -2.23
C GLN A 20 10.02 -6.61 -2.49
N ILE A 21 8.90 -5.93 -2.62
CA ILE A 21 7.66 -6.52 -3.05
C ILE A 21 7.10 -5.67 -4.17
N ILE A 22 6.20 -6.27 -4.94
CA ILE A 22 5.45 -5.54 -5.95
C ILE A 22 4.15 -5.09 -5.30
N VAL A 23 3.86 -3.81 -5.40
CA VAL A 23 2.59 -3.30 -4.88
C VAL A 23 1.48 -3.89 -5.74
N PRO A 24 0.54 -4.62 -5.14
CA PRO A 24 -0.50 -5.29 -5.93
C PRO A 24 -1.35 -4.29 -6.70
N VAL A 25 -1.89 -4.75 -7.82
CA VAL A 25 -2.71 -3.88 -8.65
C VAL A 25 -3.95 -3.41 -7.89
N GLU A 26 -4.48 -4.24 -7.00
CA GLU A 26 -5.63 -3.85 -6.19
C GLU A 26 -5.32 -2.62 -5.36
N ALA A 27 -4.13 -2.60 -4.75
CA ALA A 27 -3.72 -1.46 -3.94
C ALA A 27 -3.48 -0.24 -4.82
N ARG A 28 -2.84 -0.45 -5.98
CA ARG A 28 -2.56 0.67 -6.85
C ARG A 28 -3.82 1.35 -7.34
N LYS A 29 -4.85 0.56 -7.63
CA LYS A 29 -6.11 1.12 -8.09
C LYS A 29 -6.89 1.76 -6.96
N MET A 30 -6.95 1.10 -5.83
CA MET A 30 -7.75 1.61 -4.73
C MET A 30 -7.21 2.93 -4.20
N PHE A 31 -5.89 3.07 -4.18
CA PHE A 31 -5.25 4.25 -3.60
C PHE A 31 -4.57 5.13 -4.63
N ASP A 32 -4.79 4.85 -5.91
CA ASP A 32 -4.26 5.68 -6.99
C ASP A 32 -2.73 5.82 -6.87
N ILE A 33 -2.07 4.70 -6.73
CA ILE A 33 -0.62 4.66 -6.59
C ILE A 33 0.00 4.50 -7.97
N LYS A 34 0.90 5.38 -8.32
CA LYS A 34 1.50 5.43 -9.65
C LYS A 34 3.01 5.39 -9.55
N VAL A 35 3.62 5.06 -10.66
CA VAL A 35 5.07 5.07 -10.74
C VAL A 35 5.60 6.43 -10.32
N GLY A 36 6.58 6.43 -9.46
CA GLY A 36 7.16 7.66 -8.97
C GLY A 36 6.55 8.17 -7.68
N ASP A 37 5.42 7.62 -7.29
CA ASP A 37 4.81 8.02 -6.01
C ASP A 37 5.68 7.56 -4.86
N THR A 38 5.57 8.26 -3.76
CA THR A 38 6.27 7.92 -2.55
C THR A 38 5.29 7.31 -1.56
N LEU A 39 5.67 6.20 -0.99
CA LEU A 39 4.89 5.54 0.04
C LEU A 39 5.63 5.62 1.35
N MET A 40 4.91 5.95 2.40
CA MET A 40 5.43 5.88 3.75
C MET A 40 5.22 4.47 4.24
N VAL A 41 6.25 3.92 4.84
CA VAL A 41 6.19 2.57 5.40
C VAL A 41 6.18 2.73 6.92
N LEU A 42 5.11 2.29 7.53
CA LEU A 42 4.95 2.39 8.98
C LEU A 42 5.04 1.00 9.55
N GLY A 43 5.92 0.83 10.52
CA GLY A 43 6.09 -0.47 11.13
C GLY A 43 5.81 -0.41 12.61
N ASP A 44 5.16 -1.43 13.12
CA ASP A 44 4.85 -1.56 14.53
C ASP A 44 5.01 -3.03 14.87
N ARG A 45 5.82 -3.30 15.87
CA ARG A 45 6.15 -4.70 16.17
C ARG A 45 4.91 -5.54 16.42
N GLU A 46 3.90 -4.95 17.03
CA GLU A 46 2.72 -5.70 17.37
C GLU A 46 1.64 -5.63 16.32
N ARG A 47 1.63 -4.59 15.49
CA ARG A 47 0.58 -4.42 14.51
C ARG A 47 0.99 -4.77 13.10
N GLY A 48 2.28 -4.75 12.82
CA GLY A 48 2.77 -5.08 11.50
C GLY A 48 3.18 -3.85 10.71
N ILE A 49 3.01 -3.94 9.41
CA ILE A 49 3.50 -2.91 8.50
C ILE A 49 2.32 -2.35 7.72
N ALA A 50 2.30 -1.05 7.56
CA ALA A 50 1.33 -0.37 6.71
C ALA A 50 2.07 0.46 5.68
N LEU A 51 1.46 0.57 4.51
CA LEU A 51 1.97 1.42 3.43
C LEU A 51 0.93 2.47 3.14
N ILE A 52 1.35 3.72 3.15
CA ILE A 52 0.43 4.84 2.97
C ILE A 52 1.07 5.82 2.00
N LYS A 53 0.29 6.32 1.03
CA LYS A 53 0.80 7.37 0.15
C LYS A 53 1.20 8.57 0.99
N ASP A 54 2.29 9.20 0.60
CA ASP A 54 2.81 10.31 1.39
C ASP A 54 1.78 11.44 1.50
N THR A 55 1.01 11.69 0.47
CA THR A 55 -0.01 12.75 0.56
C THR A 55 -1.07 12.43 1.61
N GLU A 56 -1.44 11.15 1.71
CA GLU A 56 -2.40 10.75 2.73
C GLU A 56 -1.81 10.79 4.12
N PHE A 57 -0.53 10.43 4.20
CA PHE A 57 0.17 10.45 5.48
C PHE A 57 0.21 11.88 6.03
N TYR A 58 0.52 12.85 5.18
CA TYR A 58 0.58 14.23 5.64
C TYR A 58 -0.78 14.73 6.11
N LYS A 59 -1.85 14.25 5.50
CA LYS A 59 -3.18 14.61 5.96
C LYS A 59 -3.42 14.12 7.38
N LEU A 60 -2.91 12.95 7.70
CA LEU A 60 -3.09 12.41 9.04
C LEU A 60 -2.34 13.20 10.09
N MET A 61 -1.26 13.84 9.69
CA MET A 61 -0.41 14.56 10.64
C MET A 61 -0.86 15.97 10.92
N ARG A 62 -1.82 16.47 10.18
CA ARG A 62 -2.27 17.84 10.37
C ARG A 62 -3.22 18.01 11.51
#